data_4f41c96f00f741519614044b0fea7ee8
#
_entry.id   4f41c96f00f741519614044b0fea7ee8
#
_cell.length_a   1.000
_cell.length_b   1.000
_cell.length_c   1.000
_cell.angle_alpha   90.00
_cell.angle_beta   90.00
_cell.angle_gamma   90.00
#
_symmetry.space_group_name_H-M   'P 1'
#
loop_
_entity.id
_entity.type
_entity.pdbx_description
1 polymer ?
#
loop_
_entity_poly.entity_id
_entity_poly.type
_entity_poly.pdbx_seq_one_letter_code
_entity_poly.pdbx_strand_id
1 'polypeptide(L)'
;MKKSLFIISSPFDTYSGYGARSRDLIKSIIKSDKYDVKLLSQRWGTTPFGFCEDHPQWEFLLKYIIPHDWINKNAPKPDIWAQITVPNEFQPVGRFNIGFTAGMETTGVDPSWIEGMERMDLNFVSSEHSKKVFLDSQFDKIHETTKQKVGVVKITKPLEVLFEGADLDIYNPLTSEEISQDVSLINDLNQIPESYAYLSVGHWMQGDMGEDRKNMGLLVKAFYETFKNKKKKPALILKTSSAGASYMDRNQILKKISKLKKSVASKNIPNIYLLHGELSDVEMNLLYNHPKVKTMVSL
;
A
#
# COMPACT_ATOMS: atom_id res chain seq x y z
N MET A 1 7.80 32.14 -17.50
CA MET A 1 8.73 31.94 -16.35
C MET A 1 9.23 30.50 -16.38
N LYS A 2 10.49 30.25 -15.99
CA LYS A 2 11.02 28.89 -15.86
C LYS A 2 10.32 28.20 -14.69
N LYS A 3 9.77 27.00 -14.91
CA LYS A 3 9.15 26.21 -13.83
C LYS A 3 10.19 25.77 -12.81
N SER A 4 9.81 25.71 -11.54
CA SER A 4 10.67 25.17 -10.47
C SER A 4 10.89 23.68 -10.67
N LEU A 5 12.13 23.24 -10.48
CA LEU A 5 12.51 21.83 -10.59
C LEU A 5 12.00 21.08 -9.36
N PHE A 6 11.11 20.12 -9.59
CA PHE A 6 10.52 19.27 -8.55
C PHE A 6 10.92 17.82 -8.79
N ILE A 7 11.78 17.28 -7.92
CA ILE A 7 12.16 15.87 -7.96
C ILE A 7 11.37 15.09 -6.92
N ILE A 8 10.75 14.00 -7.36
CA ILE A 8 10.01 13.08 -6.50
C ILE A 8 10.74 11.74 -6.49
N SER A 9 11.25 11.36 -5.32
CA SER A 9 11.92 10.09 -5.08
C SER A 9 10.96 9.16 -4.36
N SER A 10 10.57 8.06 -5.01
CA SER A 10 9.52 7.18 -4.48
C SER A 10 9.50 5.82 -5.17
N PRO A 11 8.83 4.80 -4.58
CA PRO A 11 8.69 3.49 -5.20
C PRO A 11 7.55 3.42 -6.24
N PHE A 12 7.32 4.48 -7.02
CA PHE A 12 6.18 4.59 -7.93
C PHE A 12 6.10 3.46 -8.99
N ASP A 13 7.25 2.87 -9.35
CA ASP A 13 7.33 1.81 -10.33
C ASP A 13 7.30 0.40 -9.72
N THR A 14 6.68 0.26 -8.53
CA THR A 14 6.58 -1.01 -7.81
C THR A 14 5.14 -1.45 -7.60
N TYR A 15 4.93 -2.76 -7.42
CA TYR A 15 3.66 -3.41 -7.11
C TYR A 15 3.33 -3.32 -5.61
N SER A 16 3.35 -2.12 -5.05
CA SER A 16 3.12 -1.89 -3.62
C SER A 16 2.09 -0.79 -3.36
N GLY A 17 1.55 -0.74 -2.13
CA GLY A 17 0.68 0.36 -1.69
C GLY A 17 1.40 1.71 -1.74
N TYR A 18 2.69 1.76 -1.33
CA TYR A 18 3.51 2.96 -1.49
C TYR A 18 3.71 3.34 -2.96
N GLY A 19 3.83 2.35 -3.86
CA GLY A 19 3.88 2.57 -5.31
C GLY A 19 2.58 3.20 -5.83
N ALA A 20 1.43 2.65 -5.45
CA ALA A 20 0.12 3.19 -5.82
C ALA A 20 -0.06 4.63 -5.33
N ARG A 21 0.19 4.89 -4.05
CA ARG A 21 0.13 6.24 -3.46
C ARG A 21 1.07 7.23 -4.16
N SER A 22 2.28 6.77 -4.51
CA SER A 22 3.25 7.58 -5.24
C SER A 22 2.73 7.97 -6.63
N ARG A 23 2.16 7.03 -7.37
CA ARG A 23 1.62 7.28 -8.72
C ARG A 23 0.48 8.29 -8.69
N ASP A 24 -0.44 8.17 -7.75
CA ASP A 24 -1.56 9.10 -7.60
C ASP A 24 -1.09 10.53 -7.30
N LEU A 25 -0.14 10.68 -6.38
CA LEU A 25 0.44 11.98 -6.02
C LEU A 25 1.20 12.58 -7.21
N ILE A 26 2.05 11.79 -7.88
CA ILE A 26 2.83 12.21 -9.04
C ILE A 26 1.89 12.65 -10.17
N LYS A 27 0.86 11.87 -10.50
CA LYS A 27 -0.16 12.21 -11.51
C LYS A 27 -0.80 13.56 -11.20
N SER A 28 -1.16 13.81 -9.96
CA SER A 28 -1.76 15.06 -9.52
C SER A 28 -0.81 16.26 -9.66
N ILE A 29 0.46 16.10 -9.29
CA ILE A 29 1.48 17.13 -9.41
C ILE A 29 1.75 17.45 -10.90
N ILE A 30 1.91 16.42 -11.75
CA ILE A 30 2.09 16.60 -13.19
C ILE A 30 0.87 17.32 -13.81
N LYS A 31 -0.35 16.88 -13.45
CA LYS A 31 -1.60 17.49 -13.95
C LYS A 31 -1.73 18.98 -13.58
N SER A 32 -1.12 19.41 -12.48
CA SER A 32 -1.12 20.83 -12.08
C SER A 32 -0.35 21.74 -13.05
N ASP A 33 0.56 21.17 -13.81
CA ASP A 33 1.45 21.86 -14.80
C ASP A 33 2.29 23.02 -14.20
N LYS A 34 2.49 23.05 -12.88
CA LYS A 34 3.20 24.14 -12.19
C LYS A 34 4.71 23.95 -12.12
N TYR A 35 5.19 22.70 -12.27
CA TYR A 35 6.56 22.30 -11.98
C TYR A 35 7.23 21.61 -13.16
N ASP A 36 8.56 21.69 -13.24
CA ASP A 36 9.38 20.78 -14.05
C ASP A 36 9.62 19.51 -13.20
N VAL A 37 8.80 18.49 -13.45
CA VAL A 37 8.79 17.26 -12.62
C VAL A 37 9.82 16.28 -13.14
N LYS A 38 10.61 15.70 -12.21
CA LYS A 38 11.49 14.56 -12.45
C LYS A 38 11.23 13.47 -11.42
N LEU A 39 11.41 12.22 -11.81
CA LEU A 39 11.13 11.06 -10.99
C LEU A 39 12.39 10.25 -10.75
N LEU A 40 12.63 9.90 -9.49
CA LEU A 40 13.69 8.99 -9.08
C LEU A 40 13.04 7.75 -8.46
N SER A 41 13.15 6.61 -9.17
CA SER A 41 12.54 5.35 -8.69
C SER A 41 13.32 4.78 -7.52
N GLN A 42 12.59 4.34 -6.49
CA GLN A 42 13.17 3.66 -5.31
C GLN A 42 12.71 2.21 -5.23
N ARG A 43 13.52 1.37 -4.60
CA ARG A 43 13.11 0.02 -4.22
C ARG A 43 12.12 0.05 -3.07
N TRP A 44 11.24 -0.93 -3.03
CA TRP A 44 10.33 -1.17 -1.91
C TRP A 44 10.45 -2.64 -1.46
N GLY A 45 11.36 -2.89 -0.54
CA GLY A 45 11.66 -4.24 -0.10
C GLY A 45 12.01 -5.18 -1.26
N THR A 46 11.34 -6.31 -1.32
CA THR A 46 11.45 -7.33 -2.38
C THR A 46 10.39 -7.21 -3.46
N THR A 47 9.60 -6.12 -3.45
CA THR A 47 8.53 -5.91 -4.44
C THR A 47 9.12 -5.74 -5.85
N PRO A 48 8.55 -6.38 -6.89
CA PRO A 48 9.01 -6.23 -8.27
C PRO A 48 8.92 -4.78 -8.76
N PHE A 49 9.80 -4.44 -9.68
CA PHE A 49 9.75 -3.24 -10.52
C PHE A 49 9.01 -3.49 -11.84
N GLY A 50 8.81 -2.43 -12.63
CA GLY A 50 8.24 -2.49 -13.96
C GLY A 50 6.72 -2.28 -13.98
N PHE A 51 6.15 -1.80 -12.87
CA PHE A 51 4.71 -1.54 -12.81
C PHE A 51 4.24 -0.61 -13.92
N CYS A 52 5.00 0.46 -14.22
CA CYS A 52 4.61 1.44 -15.23
C CYS A 52 4.71 0.89 -16.66
N GLU A 53 5.63 -0.03 -16.92
CA GLU A 53 5.75 -0.72 -18.22
C GLU A 53 4.63 -1.75 -18.42
N ASP A 54 4.26 -2.46 -17.36
CA ASP A 54 3.23 -3.51 -17.40
C ASP A 54 1.79 -2.93 -17.45
N HIS A 55 1.63 -1.62 -17.16
CA HIS A 55 0.31 -0.97 -17.07
C HIS A 55 0.25 0.28 -17.98
N PRO A 56 -0.31 0.18 -19.20
CA PRO A 56 -0.31 1.25 -20.20
C PRO A 56 -0.81 2.61 -19.70
N GLN A 57 -1.76 2.64 -18.77
CA GLN A 57 -2.27 3.87 -18.17
C GLN A 57 -1.24 4.62 -17.32
N TRP A 58 -0.11 3.98 -16.94
CA TRP A 58 0.97 4.56 -16.16
C TRP A 58 2.28 4.74 -16.95
N GLU A 59 2.36 4.25 -18.19
CA GLU A 59 3.52 4.35 -19.07
C GLU A 59 4.00 5.81 -19.25
N PHE A 60 3.08 6.76 -19.20
CA PHE A 60 3.41 8.19 -19.33
C PHE A 60 4.39 8.70 -18.25
N LEU A 61 4.56 8.00 -17.14
CA LEU A 61 5.52 8.34 -16.08
C LEU A 61 6.97 8.09 -16.50
N LEU A 62 7.21 7.12 -17.38
CA LEU A 62 8.56 6.70 -17.79
C LEU A 62 9.39 7.85 -18.37
N LYS A 63 8.77 8.79 -19.08
CA LYS A 63 9.48 9.96 -19.67
C LYS A 63 10.01 10.95 -18.63
N TYR A 64 9.57 10.86 -17.38
CA TYR A 64 10.02 11.75 -16.30
C TYR A 64 11.17 11.14 -15.48
N ILE A 65 11.47 9.87 -15.70
CA ILE A 65 12.49 9.16 -14.92
C ILE A 65 13.88 9.72 -15.21
N ILE A 66 14.63 9.95 -14.13
CA ILE A 66 16.04 10.32 -14.18
C ILE A 66 16.89 9.19 -13.61
N PRO A 67 18.15 9.02 -14.11
CA PRO A 67 19.05 8.00 -13.58
C PRO A 67 19.40 8.26 -12.11
N HIS A 68 19.69 7.21 -11.36
CA HIS A 68 20.05 7.31 -9.94
C HIS A 68 21.31 8.15 -9.67
N ASP A 69 22.22 8.17 -10.62
CA ASP A 69 23.47 8.96 -10.53
C ASP A 69 23.30 10.43 -10.92
N TRP A 70 22.08 10.85 -11.32
CA TRP A 70 21.79 12.22 -11.72
C TRP A 70 22.15 13.23 -10.61
N ILE A 71 21.83 12.90 -9.34
CA ILE A 71 22.13 13.76 -8.18
C ILE A 71 23.64 13.95 -7.99
N ASN A 72 24.44 12.95 -8.36
CA ASN A 72 25.90 12.95 -8.17
C ASN A 72 26.67 13.61 -9.32
N LYS A 73 26.04 13.94 -10.46
CA LYS A 73 26.68 14.44 -11.68
C LYS A 73 26.63 15.96 -11.83
N ASN A 74 26.92 16.74 -10.78
CA ASN A 74 26.85 18.21 -10.81
C ASN A 74 25.49 18.74 -11.27
N ALA A 75 24.43 17.96 -11.04
CA ALA A 75 23.07 18.37 -11.34
C ALA A 75 22.64 19.57 -10.50
N PRO A 76 21.79 20.45 -11.01
CA PRO A 76 21.29 21.56 -10.20
C PRO A 76 20.53 21.02 -8.99
N LYS A 77 20.79 21.59 -7.82
CA LYS A 77 20.04 21.27 -6.61
C LYS A 77 18.55 21.52 -6.88
N PRO A 78 17.66 20.55 -6.69
CA PRO A 78 16.23 20.75 -6.96
C PRO A 78 15.65 21.85 -6.07
N ASP A 79 14.72 22.63 -6.62
CA ASP A 79 14.00 23.63 -5.85
C ASP A 79 13.11 22.95 -4.80
N ILE A 80 12.45 21.86 -5.20
CA ILE A 80 11.64 21.01 -4.32
C ILE A 80 12.08 19.55 -4.46
N TRP A 81 12.29 18.90 -3.33
CA TRP A 81 12.53 17.48 -3.21
C TRP A 81 11.41 16.84 -2.40
N ALA A 82 10.70 15.88 -2.96
CA ALA A 82 9.76 15.06 -2.21
C ALA A 82 10.27 13.63 -2.13
N GLN A 83 10.17 13.05 -0.96
CA GLN A 83 10.50 11.64 -0.76
C GLN A 83 9.31 10.91 -0.15
N ILE A 84 8.88 9.82 -0.79
CA ILE A 84 7.76 9.00 -0.36
C ILE A 84 8.31 7.64 0.05
N THR A 85 8.50 7.45 1.36
CA THR A 85 9.08 6.24 1.95
C THR A 85 8.87 6.24 3.47
N VAL A 86 9.51 5.31 4.19
CA VAL A 86 9.56 5.33 5.65
C VAL A 86 10.48 6.46 6.14
N PRO A 87 10.11 7.18 7.22
CA PRO A 87 10.80 8.42 7.60
C PRO A 87 12.29 8.30 7.90
N ASN A 88 12.75 7.17 8.43
CA ASN A 88 14.20 6.96 8.69
C ASN A 88 15.06 7.01 7.42
N GLU A 89 14.47 6.84 6.24
CA GLU A 89 15.15 6.94 4.93
C GLU A 89 15.10 8.37 4.33
N PHE A 90 14.41 9.32 4.93
CA PHE A 90 14.31 10.68 4.41
C PHE A 90 15.68 11.37 4.32
N GLN A 91 15.94 12.03 3.18
CA GLN A 91 17.17 12.76 2.90
C GLN A 91 16.84 14.17 2.39
N PRO A 92 17.44 15.23 2.96
CA PRO A 92 17.18 16.61 2.55
C PRO A 92 18.06 17.02 1.35
N VAL A 93 17.67 16.61 0.15
CA VAL A 93 18.44 16.84 -1.10
C VAL A 93 18.12 18.18 -1.75
N GLY A 94 16.89 18.66 -1.61
CA GLY A 94 16.40 19.89 -2.25
C GLY A 94 16.69 21.17 -1.46
N ARG A 95 16.28 22.28 -2.04
CA ARG A 95 16.20 23.57 -1.32
C ARG A 95 15.05 23.58 -0.32
N PHE A 96 13.94 22.96 -0.70
CA PHE A 96 12.79 22.67 0.14
C PHE A 96 12.48 21.18 0.07
N ASN A 97 12.36 20.52 1.23
CA ASN A 97 12.30 19.05 1.34
C ASN A 97 10.97 18.63 1.97
N ILE A 98 10.27 17.73 1.30
CA ILE A 98 8.97 17.24 1.73
C ILE A 98 9.05 15.74 1.95
N GLY A 99 8.67 15.27 3.14
CA GLY A 99 8.54 13.87 3.47
C GLY A 99 7.08 13.39 3.40
N PHE A 100 6.82 12.27 2.74
CA PHE A 100 5.52 11.61 2.75
C PHE A 100 5.67 10.19 3.28
N THR A 101 4.86 9.84 4.27
CA THR A 101 4.78 8.48 4.78
C THR A 101 3.32 8.05 4.95
N ALA A 102 3.05 6.74 4.80
CA ALA A 102 1.69 6.21 4.98
C ALA A 102 1.20 6.34 6.43
N GLY A 103 2.14 6.43 7.39
CA GLY A 103 1.79 6.53 8.80
C GLY A 103 1.90 5.20 9.54
N MET A 104 1.25 5.15 10.69
CA MET A 104 1.39 4.08 11.67
C MET A 104 0.02 3.52 12.04
N GLU A 105 -0.06 2.21 12.18
CA GLU A 105 -1.21 1.51 12.79
C GLU A 105 -1.02 1.35 14.32
N THR A 106 0.18 1.60 14.84
CA THR A 106 0.55 1.49 16.26
C THR A 106 0.35 2.80 17.02
N THR A 107 0.56 2.78 18.34
CA THR A 107 0.41 3.94 19.23
C THR A 107 1.72 4.68 19.52
N GLY A 108 2.82 4.26 18.91
CA GLY A 108 4.13 4.89 19.02
C GLY A 108 4.98 4.61 17.80
N VAL A 109 5.99 5.44 17.57
CA VAL A 109 6.93 5.34 16.45
C VAL A 109 8.35 5.09 16.97
N ASP A 110 9.21 4.53 16.11
CA ASP A 110 10.63 4.43 16.40
C ASP A 110 11.28 5.83 16.41
N PRO A 111 12.22 6.13 17.33
CA PRO A 111 12.92 7.41 17.38
C PRO A 111 13.58 7.81 16.05
N SER A 112 14.11 6.85 15.28
CA SER A 112 14.74 7.11 13.98
C SER A 112 13.76 7.70 12.96
N TRP A 113 12.46 7.40 13.08
CA TRP A 113 11.43 7.99 12.23
C TRP A 113 11.21 9.46 12.54
N ILE A 114 11.24 9.84 13.85
CA ILE A 114 11.17 11.25 14.25
C ILE A 114 12.41 11.99 13.72
N GLU A 115 13.60 11.44 13.91
CA GLU A 115 14.83 12.02 13.39
C GLU A 115 14.80 12.18 11.85
N GLY A 116 14.17 11.23 11.16
CA GLY A 116 13.95 11.31 9.71
C GLY A 116 13.06 12.49 9.32
N MET A 117 11.93 12.64 9.99
CA MET A 117 11.00 13.76 9.75
C MET A 117 11.65 15.12 10.07
N GLU A 118 12.49 15.21 11.12
CA GLU A 118 13.20 16.42 11.48
C GLU A 118 14.21 16.89 10.41
N ARG A 119 14.62 16.01 9.48
CA ARG A 119 15.45 16.37 8.32
C ARG A 119 14.68 17.09 7.21
N MET A 120 13.35 16.99 7.20
CA MET A 120 12.50 17.58 6.17
C MET A 120 11.94 18.93 6.61
N ASP A 121 11.62 19.79 5.65
CA ASP A 121 11.03 21.12 5.93
C ASP A 121 9.51 21.04 6.16
N LEU A 122 8.86 20.02 5.56
CA LEU A 122 7.44 19.72 5.70
C LEU A 122 7.23 18.22 5.61
N ASN A 123 6.36 17.68 6.46
CA ASN A 123 6.02 16.26 6.45
C ASN A 123 4.52 16.05 6.26
N PHE A 124 4.16 14.99 5.55
CA PHE A 124 2.79 14.55 5.38
C PHE A 124 2.61 13.10 5.85
N VAL A 125 1.50 12.89 6.55
CA VAL A 125 0.99 11.57 6.93
C VAL A 125 -0.43 11.39 6.38
N SER A 126 -0.93 10.14 6.35
CA SER A 126 -2.21 9.83 5.71
C SER A 126 -3.44 10.06 6.60
N SER A 127 -3.28 10.24 7.92
CA SER A 127 -4.41 10.32 8.84
C SER A 127 -4.12 11.16 10.08
N GLU A 128 -5.17 11.64 10.74
CA GLU A 128 -5.08 12.30 12.03
C GLU A 128 -4.53 11.37 13.13
N HIS A 129 -4.85 10.07 13.04
CA HIS A 129 -4.25 9.09 13.95
C HIS A 129 -2.73 9.09 13.82
N SER A 130 -2.20 8.94 12.60
CA SER A 130 -0.76 8.96 12.35
C SER A 130 -0.12 10.28 12.82
N LYS A 131 -0.74 11.43 12.49
CA LYS A 131 -0.27 12.75 12.96
C LYS A 131 -0.15 12.79 14.49
N LYS A 132 -1.21 12.33 15.18
CA LYS A 132 -1.23 12.28 16.64
C LYS A 132 -0.13 11.38 17.19
N VAL A 133 0.05 10.16 16.64
CA VAL A 133 1.06 9.21 17.08
C VAL A 133 2.47 9.81 16.99
N PHE A 134 2.79 10.50 15.88
CA PHE A 134 4.08 11.17 15.74
C PHE A 134 4.27 12.33 16.74
N LEU A 135 3.24 13.16 16.95
CA LEU A 135 3.32 14.31 17.87
C LEU A 135 3.39 13.88 19.35
N ASP A 136 2.73 12.80 19.71
CA ASP A 136 2.73 12.26 21.07
C ASP A 136 4.01 11.47 21.39
N SER A 137 4.73 11.00 20.36
CA SER A 137 5.97 10.24 20.55
C SER A 137 7.15 11.14 20.84
N GLN A 138 7.78 10.93 21.98
CA GLN A 138 8.99 11.64 22.36
C GLN A 138 9.91 10.74 23.17
N PHE A 139 11.23 10.91 22.98
CA PHE A 139 12.24 10.02 23.55
C PHE A 139 13.38 10.85 24.13
N ASP A 140 13.93 10.39 25.23
CA ASP A 140 15.12 10.97 25.82
C ASP A 140 16.36 10.64 24.98
N LYS A 141 17.09 11.64 24.55
CA LYS A 141 18.38 11.47 23.88
C LYS A 141 19.45 11.29 24.95
N ILE A 142 20.03 10.09 25.00
CA ILE A 142 21.02 9.71 26.00
C ILE A 142 22.40 9.69 25.34
N HIS A 143 23.38 10.33 25.98
CA HIS A 143 24.77 10.28 25.53
C HIS A 143 25.34 8.87 25.77
N GLU A 144 25.90 8.27 24.73
CA GLU A 144 26.30 6.84 24.75
C GLU A 144 27.29 6.50 25.89
N THR A 145 28.29 7.36 26.09
CA THR A 145 29.37 7.14 27.09
C THR A 145 28.95 7.55 28.49
N THR A 146 28.41 8.76 28.65
CA THR A 146 28.11 9.32 30.00
C THR A 146 26.76 8.87 30.54
N LYS A 147 25.91 8.24 29.70
CA LYS A 147 24.53 7.85 30.03
C LYS A 147 23.64 9.00 30.52
N GLN A 148 24.08 10.24 30.35
CA GLN A 148 23.30 11.41 30.72
C GLN A 148 22.33 11.82 29.62
N LYS A 149 21.17 12.34 30.02
CA LYS A 149 20.19 12.91 29.12
C LYS A 149 20.75 14.21 28.52
N VAL A 150 20.86 14.27 27.20
CA VAL A 150 21.39 15.41 26.46
C VAL A 150 20.33 16.15 25.64
N GLY A 151 19.10 15.66 25.65
CA GLY A 151 17.99 16.29 24.92
C GLY A 151 16.77 15.41 24.83
N VAL A 152 15.83 15.80 23.96
CA VAL A 152 14.61 15.06 23.63
C VAL A 152 14.47 14.98 22.12
N VAL A 153 14.18 13.80 21.61
CA VAL A 153 13.80 13.54 20.21
C VAL A 153 12.28 13.66 20.12
N LYS A 154 11.78 14.63 19.39
CA LYS A 154 10.34 14.87 19.15
C LYS A 154 10.15 15.62 17.84
N ILE A 155 8.94 15.62 17.30
CA ILE A 155 8.60 16.41 16.11
C ILE A 155 8.56 17.91 16.45
N THR A 156 9.33 18.69 15.69
CA THR A 156 9.33 20.15 15.72
C THR A 156 9.03 20.77 14.36
N LYS A 157 9.21 19.98 13.28
CA LYS A 157 8.92 20.38 11.90
C LYS A 157 7.42 20.32 11.61
N PRO A 158 6.93 21.11 10.66
CA PRO A 158 5.55 21.04 10.22
C PRO A 158 5.16 19.59 9.81
N LEU A 159 4.06 19.13 10.37
CA LEU A 159 3.48 17.82 10.11
C LEU A 159 1.99 17.95 9.82
N GLU A 160 1.59 17.63 8.60
CA GLU A 160 0.22 17.81 8.13
C GLU A 160 -0.39 16.49 7.66
N VAL A 161 -1.71 16.43 7.65
CA VAL A 161 -2.45 15.30 7.09
C VAL A 161 -2.72 15.56 5.62
N LEU A 162 -2.24 14.67 4.75
CA LEU A 162 -2.69 14.56 3.37
C LEU A 162 -3.36 13.21 3.21
N PHE A 163 -4.69 13.21 3.32
CA PHE A 163 -5.50 12.00 3.23
C PHE A 163 -5.29 11.29 1.88
N GLU A 164 -5.34 9.97 1.90
CA GLU A 164 -5.21 9.15 0.69
C GLU A 164 -6.52 9.20 -0.09
N GLY A 165 -6.49 9.76 -1.29
CA GLY A 165 -7.60 9.75 -2.23
C GLY A 165 -7.62 8.49 -3.09
N ALA A 166 -8.74 8.28 -3.78
CA ALA A 166 -8.86 7.30 -4.85
C ALA A 166 -9.07 8.01 -6.19
N ASP A 167 -8.64 7.39 -7.28
CA ASP A 167 -8.95 7.85 -8.63
C ASP A 167 -10.41 7.50 -8.95
N LEU A 168 -11.31 8.47 -8.86
CA LEU A 168 -12.75 8.28 -9.06
C LEU A 168 -13.13 8.06 -10.54
N ASP A 169 -12.22 8.33 -11.48
CA ASP A 169 -12.41 7.96 -12.88
C ASP A 169 -12.28 6.44 -13.08
N ILE A 170 -11.58 5.76 -12.16
CA ILE A 170 -11.38 4.31 -12.17
C ILE A 170 -12.28 3.63 -11.13
N TYR A 171 -12.19 4.08 -9.86
CA TYR A 171 -12.91 3.47 -8.73
C TYR A 171 -14.24 4.17 -8.50
N ASN A 172 -15.28 3.71 -9.17
CA ASN A 172 -16.63 4.25 -9.12
C ASN A 172 -17.67 3.12 -9.15
N PRO A 173 -18.92 3.39 -8.76
CA PRO A 173 -20.01 2.44 -8.92
C PRO A 173 -20.25 2.11 -10.40
N LEU A 174 -20.36 0.82 -10.72
CA LEU A 174 -20.61 0.32 -12.06
C LEU A 174 -22.05 -0.14 -12.23
N THR A 175 -22.60 0.06 -13.43
CA THR A 175 -23.89 -0.49 -13.85
C THR A 175 -23.81 -2.00 -14.08
N SER A 176 -24.95 -2.68 -14.09
CA SER A 176 -25.00 -4.12 -14.40
C SER A 176 -24.47 -4.44 -15.81
N GLU A 177 -24.61 -3.53 -16.75
CA GLU A 177 -24.12 -3.68 -18.12
C GLU A 177 -22.58 -3.61 -18.16
N GLU A 178 -21.98 -2.68 -17.44
CA GLU A 178 -20.51 -2.54 -17.33
C GLU A 178 -19.89 -3.75 -16.63
N ILE A 179 -20.56 -4.32 -15.61
CA ILE A 179 -20.10 -5.52 -14.91
C ILE A 179 -20.24 -6.77 -15.79
N SER A 180 -21.22 -6.83 -16.70
CA SER A 180 -21.49 -8.00 -17.54
C SER A 180 -20.55 -8.15 -18.74
N GLN A 181 -19.52 -7.31 -18.88
CA GLN A 181 -18.49 -7.45 -19.89
C GLN A 181 -17.81 -8.83 -19.81
N ASP A 182 -17.49 -9.42 -20.96
CA ASP A 182 -16.84 -10.73 -21.05
C ASP A 182 -15.36 -10.62 -20.64
N VAL A 183 -15.14 -10.50 -19.36
CA VAL A 183 -13.82 -10.48 -18.73
C VAL A 183 -13.65 -11.79 -17.96
N SER A 184 -12.51 -12.43 -18.08
CA SER A 184 -12.19 -13.71 -17.42
C SER A 184 -12.51 -13.66 -15.92
N LEU A 185 -12.19 -12.57 -15.23
CA LEU A 185 -12.50 -12.36 -13.82
C LEU A 185 -14.00 -12.49 -13.52
N ILE A 186 -14.86 -11.89 -14.35
CA ILE A 186 -16.33 -11.94 -14.14
C ILE A 186 -16.84 -13.36 -14.35
N ASN A 187 -16.32 -14.06 -15.34
CA ASN A 187 -16.67 -15.45 -15.60
C ASN A 187 -16.29 -16.35 -14.41
N ASP A 188 -15.09 -16.16 -13.84
CA ASP A 188 -14.64 -16.89 -12.65
C ASP A 188 -15.51 -16.61 -11.43
N LEU A 189 -15.84 -15.34 -11.17
CA LEU A 189 -16.71 -14.94 -10.07
C LEU A 189 -18.14 -15.49 -10.22
N ASN A 190 -18.67 -15.54 -11.43
CA ASN A 190 -19.98 -16.10 -11.72
C ASN A 190 -20.07 -17.61 -11.45
N GLN A 191 -18.96 -18.35 -11.55
CA GLN A 191 -18.89 -19.78 -11.23
C GLN A 191 -18.97 -20.07 -9.72
N ILE A 192 -18.75 -19.08 -8.85
CA ILE A 192 -18.91 -19.27 -7.40
C ILE A 192 -20.38 -19.57 -7.10
N PRO A 193 -20.72 -20.76 -6.52
CA PRO A 193 -22.10 -21.19 -6.35
C PRO A 193 -22.85 -20.45 -5.23
N GLU A 194 -22.14 -19.84 -4.28
CA GLU A 194 -22.74 -19.09 -3.19
C GLU A 194 -23.43 -17.82 -3.71
N SER A 195 -24.58 -17.49 -3.10
CA SER A 195 -25.39 -16.35 -3.50
C SER A 195 -24.75 -14.99 -3.12
N TYR A 196 -23.79 -14.99 -2.17
CA TYR A 196 -23.03 -13.81 -1.77
C TYR A 196 -21.67 -14.20 -1.22
N ALA A 197 -20.75 -13.25 -1.30
CA ALA A 197 -19.37 -13.39 -0.82
C ALA A 197 -18.93 -12.18 -0.01
N TYR A 198 -18.06 -12.43 0.95
CA TYR A 198 -17.17 -11.45 1.53
C TYR A 198 -15.89 -11.38 0.68
N LEU A 199 -15.27 -10.20 0.63
CA LEU A 199 -14.02 -9.98 -0.07
C LEU A 199 -12.96 -9.53 0.93
N SER A 200 -11.76 -10.11 0.85
CA SER A 200 -10.58 -9.58 1.53
C SER A 200 -9.46 -9.36 0.52
N VAL A 201 -8.86 -8.18 0.56
CA VAL A 201 -7.79 -7.74 -0.36
C VAL A 201 -6.55 -7.37 0.43
N GLY A 202 -5.42 -7.93 0.07
CA GLY A 202 -4.14 -7.59 0.69
C GLY A 202 -3.13 -8.73 0.63
N HIS A 203 -1.87 -8.42 0.96
CA HIS A 203 -0.82 -9.41 1.00
C HIS A 203 -0.92 -10.29 2.25
N TRP A 204 -0.75 -11.61 2.05
CA TRP A 204 -0.58 -12.57 3.14
C TRP A 204 0.91 -12.83 3.36
N MET A 205 1.54 -11.93 4.07
CA MET A 205 2.98 -11.96 4.34
C MET A 205 3.38 -13.15 5.21
N GLN A 206 4.68 -13.24 5.54
CA GLN A 206 5.20 -14.23 6.47
C GLN A 206 4.66 -13.98 7.88
N GLY A 207 4.63 -15.03 8.69
CA GLY A 207 4.11 -15.05 10.03
C GLY A 207 3.11 -16.19 10.23
N ASP A 208 3.00 -16.68 11.45
CA ASP A 208 1.97 -17.61 11.88
C ASP A 208 0.62 -16.89 12.05
N MET A 209 -0.41 -17.64 12.41
CA MET A 209 -1.75 -17.09 12.61
C MET A 209 -1.75 -16.03 13.72
N GLY A 210 -2.11 -14.79 13.38
CA GLY A 210 -2.10 -13.64 14.28
C GLY A 210 -0.76 -12.87 14.31
N GLU A 211 0.25 -13.32 13.56
CA GLU A 211 1.56 -12.65 13.47
C GLU A 211 1.80 -12.02 12.09
N ASP A 212 1.04 -12.44 11.07
CA ASP A 212 1.10 -11.79 9.76
C ASP A 212 0.45 -10.40 9.82
N ARG A 213 1.11 -9.40 9.22
CA ARG A 213 0.77 -7.96 9.32
C ARG A 213 -0.69 -7.63 9.01
N LYS A 214 -1.35 -8.40 8.16
CA LYS A 214 -2.75 -8.19 7.74
C LYS A 214 -3.71 -9.15 8.43
N ASN A 215 -3.23 -9.96 9.38
CA ASN A 215 -4.03 -10.95 10.10
C ASN A 215 -4.86 -11.89 9.18
N MET A 216 -4.37 -12.14 7.96
CA MET A 216 -5.10 -12.96 6.98
C MET A 216 -5.36 -14.39 7.49
N GLY A 217 -4.40 -14.95 8.23
CA GLY A 217 -4.57 -16.26 8.87
C GLY A 217 -5.69 -16.25 9.90
N LEU A 218 -5.76 -15.21 10.72
CA LEU A 218 -6.80 -15.04 11.74
C LEU A 218 -8.17 -14.79 11.07
N LEU A 219 -8.23 -13.96 10.02
CA LEU A 219 -9.45 -13.71 9.25
C LEU A 219 -10.01 -15.01 8.66
N VAL A 220 -9.17 -15.82 8.02
CA VAL A 220 -9.56 -17.12 7.45
C VAL A 220 -10.10 -18.06 8.55
N LYS A 221 -9.44 -18.12 9.69
CA LYS A 221 -9.85 -18.93 10.83
C LYS A 221 -11.20 -18.45 11.38
N ALA A 222 -11.34 -17.15 11.63
CA ALA A 222 -12.56 -16.53 12.13
C ALA A 222 -13.74 -16.78 11.16
N PHE A 223 -13.51 -16.65 9.84
CA PHE A 223 -14.52 -16.91 8.83
C PHE A 223 -15.01 -18.37 8.89
N TYR A 224 -14.11 -19.35 8.94
CA TYR A 224 -14.49 -20.74 9.08
C TYR A 224 -15.30 -20.99 10.36
N GLU A 225 -14.83 -20.49 11.51
CA GLU A 225 -15.49 -20.69 12.81
C GLU A 225 -16.89 -20.04 12.87
N THR A 226 -17.02 -18.85 12.27
CA THR A 226 -18.29 -18.10 12.26
C THR A 226 -19.36 -18.79 11.42
N PHE A 227 -18.99 -19.34 10.27
CA PHE A 227 -19.95 -19.87 9.30
C PHE A 227 -20.00 -21.39 9.24
N LYS A 228 -19.20 -22.11 10.04
CA LYS A 228 -19.37 -23.57 10.17
C LYS A 228 -20.77 -23.93 10.62
N ASN A 229 -21.29 -25.05 10.10
CA ASN A 229 -22.60 -25.61 10.43
C ASN A 229 -23.82 -24.72 10.11
N LYS A 230 -23.64 -23.57 9.46
CA LYS A 230 -24.77 -22.74 9.03
C LYS A 230 -25.44 -23.36 7.80
N LYS A 231 -26.77 -23.19 7.68
CA LYS A 231 -27.56 -23.66 6.52
C LYS A 231 -27.20 -22.85 5.26
N LYS A 232 -27.15 -21.52 5.38
CA LYS A 232 -26.64 -20.60 4.35
C LYS A 232 -25.25 -20.13 4.73
N LYS A 233 -24.27 -20.40 3.89
CA LYS A 233 -22.90 -19.98 4.09
C LYS A 233 -22.50 -19.02 2.98
N PRO A 234 -21.85 -17.91 3.31
CA PRO A 234 -21.22 -17.07 2.30
C PRO A 234 -19.98 -17.74 1.72
N ALA A 235 -19.50 -17.26 0.59
CA ALA A 235 -18.12 -17.44 0.17
C ALA A 235 -17.21 -16.38 0.83
N LEU A 236 -15.92 -16.69 0.94
CA LEU A 236 -14.87 -15.69 1.13
C LEU A 236 -13.98 -15.70 -0.12
N ILE A 237 -13.89 -14.56 -0.78
CA ILE A 237 -12.94 -14.32 -1.87
C ILE A 237 -11.70 -13.68 -1.25
N LEU A 238 -10.57 -14.33 -1.38
CA LEU A 238 -9.27 -13.82 -0.97
C LEU A 238 -8.50 -13.36 -2.21
N LYS A 239 -8.45 -12.06 -2.45
CA LYS A 239 -7.52 -11.44 -3.41
C LYS A 239 -6.20 -11.20 -2.68
N THR A 240 -5.31 -12.15 -2.77
CA THR A 240 -4.06 -12.15 -1.99
C THR A 240 -2.91 -12.83 -2.71
N SER A 241 -1.71 -12.35 -2.42
CA SER A 241 -0.42 -12.96 -2.71
C SER A 241 0.51 -12.73 -1.52
N SER A 242 1.69 -13.36 -1.47
CA SER A 242 2.71 -12.97 -0.49
C SER A 242 3.44 -11.69 -0.96
N ALA A 243 4.62 -11.79 -1.53
CA ALA A 243 5.34 -10.65 -2.11
C ALA A 243 5.47 -10.75 -3.64
N GLY A 244 4.85 -11.74 -4.25
CA GLY A 244 4.89 -11.99 -5.68
C GLY A 244 3.72 -12.84 -6.13
N ALA A 245 3.49 -12.92 -7.44
CA ALA A 245 2.37 -13.66 -8.04
C ALA A 245 2.81 -14.98 -8.68
N SER A 246 3.85 -15.63 -8.15
CA SER A 246 4.37 -16.88 -8.70
C SER A 246 3.46 -18.09 -8.40
N TYR A 247 3.57 -19.14 -9.22
CA TYR A 247 2.89 -20.40 -8.96
C TYR A 247 3.28 -21.03 -7.60
N MET A 248 4.53 -20.85 -7.17
CA MET A 248 5.00 -21.32 -5.86
C MET A 248 4.31 -20.58 -4.72
N ASP A 249 4.18 -19.26 -4.84
CA ASP A 249 3.47 -18.42 -3.89
C ASP A 249 2.01 -18.85 -3.74
N ARG A 250 1.32 -19.00 -4.86
CA ARG A 250 -0.06 -19.54 -4.88
C ARG A 250 -0.19 -20.85 -4.11
N ASN A 251 0.72 -21.78 -4.35
CA ASN A 251 0.70 -23.08 -3.67
C ASN A 251 0.95 -22.96 -2.16
N GLN A 252 1.80 -22.04 -1.73
CA GLN A 252 2.03 -21.79 -0.30
C GLN A 252 0.77 -21.23 0.37
N ILE A 253 0.08 -20.29 -0.25
CA ILE A 253 -1.19 -19.74 0.27
C ILE A 253 -2.26 -20.84 0.36
N LEU A 254 -2.40 -21.66 -0.68
CA LEU A 254 -3.34 -22.79 -0.65
C LEU A 254 -3.02 -23.79 0.48
N LYS A 255 -1.73 -24.04 0.77
CA LYS A 255 -1.32 -24.86 1.92
C LYS A 255 -1.71 -24.21 3.25
N LYS A 256 -1.52 -22.88 3.41
CA LYS A 256 -1.95 -22.15 4.60
C LYS A 256 -3.47 -22.28 4.80
N ILE A 257 -4.27 -22.01 3.77
CA ILE A 257 -5.74 -22.17 3.81
C ILE A 257 -6.12 -23.60 4.19
N SER A 258 -5.49 -24.62 3.59
CA SER A 258 -5.75 -26.04 3.89
C SER A 258 -5.40 -26.40 5.35
N LYS A 259 -4.30 -25.89 5.88
CA LYS A 259 -3.91 -26.06 7.30
C LYS A 259 -4.98 -25.51 8.24
N LEU A 260 -5.45 -24.29 7.98
CA LEU A 260 -6.51 -23.65 8.76
C LEU A 260 -7.84 -24.39 8.63
N LYS A 261 -8.20 -24.82 7.43
CA LYS A 261 -9.39 -25.65 7.18
C LYS A 261 -9.39 -26.91 8.05
N LYS A 262 -8.26 -27.62 8.13
CA LYS A 262 -8.11 -28.83 8.94
C LYS A 262 -8.18 -28.56 10.45
N SER A 263 -7.86 -27.37 10.90
CA SER A 263 -7.91 -26.99 12.32
C SER A 263 -9.33 -26.68 12.82
N VAL A 264 -10.32 -26.63 11.94
CA VAL A 264 -11.73 -26.39 12.30
C VAL A 264 -12.43 -27.71 12.58
N ALA A 265 -13.01 -27.85 13.77
CA ALA A 265 -13.71 -29.06 14.19
C ALA A 265 -15.11 -29.17 13.54
N SER A 266 -15.17 -29.21 12.22
CA SER A 266 -16.39 -29.44 11.43
C SER A 266 -16.05 -29.80 9.99
N LYS A 267 -16.89 -30.67 9.40
CA LYS A 267 -16.86 -30.96 7.95
C LYS A 267 -17.78 -30.02 7.15
N ASN A 268 -18.73 -29.37 7.82
CA ASN A 268 -19.70 -28.45 7.20
C ASN A 268 -19.24 -26.99 7.38
N ILE A 269 -18.26 -26.57 6.60
CA ILE A 269 -17.64 -25.24 6.64
C ILE A 269 -17.92 -24.47 5.34
N PRO A 270 -17.78 -23.11 5.35
CA PRO A 270 -17.93 -22.29 4.14
C PRO A 270 -16.77 -22.52 3.16
N ASN A 271 -16.95 -22.10 1.91
CA ASN A 271 -15.90 -22.13 0.91
C ASN A 271 -15.07 -20.84 0.92
N ILE A 272 -13.79 -20.98 0.60
CA ILE A 272 -12.86 -19.88 0.37
C ILE A 272 -12.29 -20.03 -1.04
N TYR A 273 -12.33 -18.94 -1.79
CA TYR A 273 -11.82 -18.86 -3.17
C TYR A 273 -10.60 -17.94 -3.19
N LEU A 274 -9.51 -18.46 -3.70
CA LEU A 274 -8.27 -17.72 -3.84
C LEU A 274 -8.23 -17.07 -5.22
N LEU A 275 -8.26 -15.74 -5.25
CA LEU A 275 -7.98 -14.92 -6.41
C LEU A 275 -6.53 -14.46 -6.34
N HIS A 276 -5.64 -15.23 -6.97
CA HIS A 276 -4.19 -15.04 -6.95
C HIS A 276 -3.72 -14.46 -8.28
N GLY A 277 -2.71 -13.62 -8.24
CA GLY A 277 -2.16 -12.94 -9.41
C GLY A 277 -2.45 -11.43 -9.38
N GLU A 278 -1.96 -10.73 -10.37
CA GLU A 278 -2.20 -9.31 -10.54
C GLU A 278 -3.54 -9.06 -11.23
N LEU A 279 -4.20 -7.99 -10.85
CA LEU A 279 -5.38 -7.43 -11.49
C LEU A 279 -5.08 -5.98 -11.83
N SER A 280 -5.54 -5.54 -12.99
CA SER A 280 -5.53 -4.13 -13.36
C SER A 280 -6.48 -3.32 -12.44
N ASP A 281 -6.31 -2.01 -12.40
CA ASP A 281 -7.19 -1.12 -11.64
C ASP A 281 -8.67 -1.27 -12.06
N VAL A 282 -8.91 -1.46 -13.36
CA VAL A 282 -10.26 -1.70 -13.92
C VAL A 282 -10.83 -3.03 -13.42
N GLU A 283 -10.04 -4.11 -13.45
CA GLU A 283 -10.46 -5.41 -12.92
C GLU A 283 -10.69 -5.36 -11.42
N MET A 284 -9.88 -4.60 -10.67
CA MET A 284 -10.13 -4.39 -9.25
C MET A 284 -11.45 -3.65 -9.02
N ASN A 285 -11.80 -2.64 -9.83
CA ASN A 285 -13.09 -1.98 -9.73
C ASN A 285 -14.25 -2.92 -10.08
N LEU A 286 -14.11 -3.77 -11.11
CA LEU A 286 -15.08 -4.82 -11.44
C LEU A 286 -15.27 -5.80 -10.26
N LEU A 287 -14.18 -6.22 -9.59
CA LEU A 287 -14.25 -7.08 -8.42
C LEU A 287 -15.03 -6.45 -7.27
N TYR A 288 -14.76 -5.16 -6.97
CA TYR A 288 -15.47 -4.43 -5.92
C TYR A 288 -16.97 -4.24 -6.21
N ASN A 289 -17.32 -4.07 -7.48
CA ASN A 289 -18.71 -3.85 -7.92
C ASN A 289 -19.47 -5.16 -8.22
N HIS A 290 -18.81 -6.32 -8.19
CA HIS A 290 -19.46 -7.58 -8.55
C HIS A 290 -20.66 -7.88 -7.65
N PRO A 291 -21.86 -8.23 -8.18
CA PRO A 291 -23.10 -8.36 -7.40
C PRO A 291 -23.04 -9.37 -6.24
N LYS A 292 -22.16 -10.38 -6.32
CA LYS A 292 -21.95 -11.36 -5.24
C LYS A 292 -21.11 -10.80 -4.09
N VAL A 293 -20.26 -9.82 -4.33
CA VAL A 293 -19.43 -9.18 -3.30
C VAL A 293 -20.30 -8.21 -2.52
N LYS A 294 -20.61 -8.52 -1.26
CA LYS A 294 -21.50 -7.70 -0.43
C LYS A 294 -20.77 -6.80 0.54
N THR A 295 -19.56 -7.15 0.91
CA THR A 295 -18.73 -6.33 1.80
C THR A 295 -17.26 -6.75 1.74
N MET A 296 -16.38 -5.81 1.99
CA MET A 296 -14.99 -6.09 2.32
C MET A 296 -14.83 -6.37 3.80
N VAL A 297 -13.91 -7.29 4.13
CA VAL A 297 -13.52 -7.63 5.50
C VAL A 297 -12.01 -7.59 5.64
N SER A 298 -11.55 -6.99 6.73
CA SER A 298 -10.16 -7.03 7.19
C SER A 298 -10.13 -7.08 8.70
N LEU A 299 -9.02 -7.56 9.29
CA LEU A 299 -8.76 -7.57 10.72
C LEU A 299 -7.59 -6.66 11.04
#